data_b1527f584855d2a94aabf5482c2885d4
#
_entry.id   b1527f584855d2a94aabf5482c2885d4
#
_cell.length_a   1.000
_cell.length_b   1.000
_cell.length_c   1.000
_cell.angle_alpha   90.00
_cell.angle_beta   90.00
_cell.angle_gamma   90.00
#
_symmetry.space_group_name_H-M   'P 1'
#
loop_
_entity.id
_entity.type
_entity.pdbx_description
1 polymer ?
#
loop_
_entity_poly.entity_id
_entity_poly.type
_entity_poly.pdbx_seq_one_letter_code
_entity_poly.pdbx_strand_id
1 'polypeptide(L)'
;TFMLNDPELIKGLISQRLFRRLCPHCRVSVKELLDQPSVQRLKTALGDFGIENTYVRGPGCKYCDNTGIKGRMSVPEIILPDANFLDLMISGETRKAIDYWTSDLNGRTLKDAAIERMLKGYIDLDEVERWCGLLDQRPVY
;
A
#
# COMPACT_ATOMS: atom_id res chain seq x y z
N THR A 1 -10.31 -25.37 5.72
CA THR A 1 -9.21 -26.16 6.35
C THR A 1 -8.66 -27.23 5.42
N PHE A 2 -9.52 -27.97 4.71
CA PHE A 2 -9.09 -29.01 3.77
C PHE A 2 -8.12 -28.47 2.69
N MET A 3 -8.43 -27.33 2.09
CA MET A 3 -7.59 -26.71 1.07
C MET A 3 -6.22 -26.28 1.59
N LEU A 4 -6.15 -25.83 2.86
CA LEU A 4 -4.90 -25.36 3.44
C LEU A 4 -3.93 -26.49 3.81
N ASN A 5 -4.45 -27.72 3.94
CA ASN A 5 -3.64 -28.88 4.28
C ASN A 5 -2.84 -29.45 3.10
N ASP A 6 -3.14 -28.99 1.88
CA ASP A 6 -2.45 -29.48 0.68
C ASP A 6 -1.65 -28.34 0.03
N PRO A 7 -0.31 -28.30 0.24
CA PRO A 7 0.54 -27.28 -0.34
C PRO A 7 0.61 -27.36 -1.87
N GLU A 8 0.19 -28.47 -2.48
CA GLU A 8 0.11 -28.60 -3.93
C GLU A 8 -1.17 -27.97 -4.50
N LEU A 9 -2.20 -27.80 -3.68
CA LEU A 9 -3.47 -27.24 -4.11
C LEU A 9 -3.44 -25.71 -4.18
N ILE A 10 -2.84 -25.05 -3.18
CA ILE A 10 -2.77 -23.59 -3.11
C ILE A 10 -1.42 -23.11 -3.64
N LYS A 11 -1.42 -22.54 -4.83
CA LYS A 11 -0.24 -22.02 -5.50
C LYS A 11 -0.02 -20.52 -5.28
N GLY A 12 -1.06 -19.80 -4.93
CA GLY A 12 -0.95 -18.37 -4.70
C GLY A 12 -2.20 -17.79 -4.07
N LEU A 13 -2.02 -16.73 -3.31
CA LEU A 13 -3.08 -15.91 -2.74
C LEU A 13 -2.92 -14.49 -3.27
N ILE A 14 -3.95 -13.95 -3.89
CA ILE A 14 -3.92 -12.62 -4.47
C ILE A 14 -5.04 -11.81 -3.83
N SER A 15 -4.69 -10.69 -3.24
CA SER A 15 -5.63 -9.64 -2.88
C SER A 15 -5.27 -8.37 -3.62
N GLN A 16 -6.25 -7.52 -3.88
CA GLN A 16 -6.01 -6.24 -4.54
C GLN A 16 -7.01 -5.21 -4.08
N ARG A 17 -6.59 -3.95 -4.20
CA ARG A 17 -7.44 -2.79 -3.93
C ARG A 17 -7.28 -1.78 -5.05
N LEU A 18 -8.39 -1.16 -5.43
CA LEU A 18 -8.38 -0.06 -6.38
C LEU A 18 -8.22 1.26 -5.65
N PHE A 19 -7.13 1.95 -5.95
CA PHE A 19 -6.87 3.32 -5.50
C PHE A 19 -7.27 4.31 -6.57
N ARG A 20 -7.76 5.47 -6.16
CA ARG A 20 -8.00 6.58 -7.07
C ARG A 20 -6.67 7.17 -7.51
N ARG A 21 -6.53 7.42 -8.79
CA ARG A 21 -5.34 8.01 -9.37
C ARG A 21 -5.40 9.53 -9.29
N LEU A 22 -4.36 10.16 -8.79
CA LEU A 22 -4.26 11.61 -8.76
C LEU A 22 -4.24 12.20 -10.17
N CYS A 23 -4.92 13.31 -10.35
CA CYS A 23 -4.81 14.10 -11.57
C CYS A 23 -3.38 14.66 -11.68
N PRO A 24 -2.64 14.35 -12.76
CA PRO A 24 -1.26 14.83 -12.90
C PRO A 24 -1.15 16.34 -13.11
N HIS A 25 -2.25 16.99 -13.48
CA HIS A 25 -2.27 18.43 -13.79
C HIS A 25 -2.53 19.33 -12.58
N CYS A 26 -3.25 18.83 -11.57
CA CYS A 26 -3.62 19.67 -10.41
C CYS A 26 -3.21 19.06 -9.06
N ARG A 27 -2.54 17.91 -9.03
CA ARG A 27 -2.03 17.34 -7.78
C ARG A 27 -1.08 18.33 -7.10
N VAL A 28 -1.08 18.33 -5.76
CA VAL A 28 -0.27 19.24 -4.96
C VAL A 28 0.90 18.49 -4.33
N SER A 29 2.10 19.03 -4.42
CA SER A 29 3.27 18.45 -3.76
C SER A 29 3.13 18.59 -2.24
N VAL A 30 3.49 17.54 -1.51
CA VAL A 30 3.50 17.59 -0.04
C VAL A 30 4.53 18.59 0.52
N LYS A 31 5.48 19.06 -0.29
CA LYS A 31 6.40 20.14 0.08
C LYS A 31 5.68 21.43 0.50
N GLU A 32 4.48 21.64 -0.01
CA GLU A 32 3.65 22.79 0.31
C GLU A 32 2.83 22.60 1.60
N LEU A 33 2.87 21.40 2.19
CA LEU A 33 2.00 20.97 3.27
C LEU A 33 2.78 20.39 4.47
N LEU A 34 3.98 20.85 4.70
CA LEU A 34 4.91 20.29 5.69
C LEU A 34 4.36 20.26 7.13
N ASP A 35 3.40 21.13 7.44
CA ASP A 35 2.80 21.21 8.78
C ASP A 35 1.69 20.18 9.02
N GLN A 36 1.26 19.46 7.97
CA GLN A 36 0.21 18.45 8.13
C GLN A 36 0.74 17.19 8.83
N PRO A 37 -0.05 16.58 9.75
CA PRO A 37 0.37 15.39 10.47
C PRO A 37 0.75 14.21 9.58
N SER A 38 0.01 13.98 8.48
CA SER A 38 0.30 12.92 7.51
C SER A 38 1.66 13.15 6.82
N VAL A 39 1.99 14.38 6.50
CA VAL A 39 3.28 14.75 5.89
C VAL A 39 4.43 14.60 6.89
N GLN A 40 4.19 14.89 8.17
CA GLN A 40 5.18 14.65 9.22
C GLN A 40 5.46 13.15 9.39
N ARG A 41 4.43 12.29 9.35
CA ARG A 41 4.61 10.83 9.36
C ARG A 41 5.37 10.35 8.13
N LEU A 42 5.06 10.90 6.96
CA LEU A 42 5.78 10.61 5.71
C LEU A 42 7.27 10.90 5.86
N LYS A 43 7.61 12.08 6.40
CA LYS A 43 8.99 12.48 6.64
C LYS A 43 9.69 11.54 7.62
N THR A 44 9.02 11.14 8.69
CA THR A 44 9.56 10.19 9.67
C THR A 44 9.82 8.82 9.06
N ALA A 45 8.89 8.33 8.21
CA ALA A 45 8.96 6.99 7.63
C ALA A 45 9.91 6.90 6.42
N LEU A 46 9.94 7.91 5.55
CA LEU A 46 10.62 7.88 4.25
C LEU A 46 11.60 9.03 4.01
N GLY A 47 11.78 9.90 4.99
CA GLY A 47 12.73 11.00 4.92
C GLY A 47 12.45 12.00 3.81
N ASP A 48 13.49 12.68 3.35
CA ASP A 48 13.39 13.71 2.32
C ASP A 48 12.97 13.15 0.96
N PHE A 49 13.36 11.92 0.65
CA PHE A 49 12.93 11.23 -0.58
C PHE A 49 11.40 11.11 -0.66
N GLY A 50 10.75 10.77 0.46
CA GLY A 50 9.29 10.75 0.54
C GLY A 50 8.68 12.11 0.28
N ILE A 51 9.21 13.15 0.91
CA ILE A 51 8.74 14.53 0.74
C ILE A 51 8.89 15.01 -0.72
N GLU A 52 9.97 14.64 -1.38
CA GLU A 52 10.24 15.08 -2.75
C GLU A 52 9.34 14.43 -3.80
N ASN A 53 8.87 13.21 -3.55
CA ASN A 53 8.21 12.40 -4.55
C ASN A 53 6.73 12.17 -4.31
N THR A 54 6.17 12.69 -3.22
CA THR A 54 4.78 12.45 -2.83
C THR A 54 3.89 13.65 -3.12
N TYR A 55 2.65 13.33 -3.49
CA TYR A 55 1.61 14.31 -3.82
C TYR A 55 0.31 13.96 -3.10
N VAL A 56 -0.54 14.97 -2.97
CA VAL A 56 -1.92 14.82 -2.50
C VAL A 56 -2.89 15.35 -3.55
N ARG A 57 -4.15 14.99 -3.36
CA ARG A 57 -5.24 15.42 -4.24
C ARG A 57 -5.33 16.95 -4.30
N GLY A 58 -5.35 17.47 -5.50
CA GLY A 58 -5.50 18.89 -5.75
C GLY A 58 -6.97 19.36 -5.79
N PRO A 59 -7.18 20.65 -6.03
CA PRO A 59 -8.52 21.26 -6.01
C PRO A 59 -9.40 20.84 -7.19
N GLY A 60 -8.82 20.24 -8.21
CA GLY A 60 -9.49 19.92 -9.47
C GLY A 60 -9.11 20.89 -10.59
N CYS A 61 -9.27 20.44 -11.82
CA CYS A 61 -9.02 21.20 -13.04
C CYS A 61 -9.89 20.65 -14.19
N LYS A 62 -9.84 21.30 -15.34
CA LYS A 62 -10.60 20.85 -16.52
C LYS A 62 -10.25 19.44 -16.98
N TYR A 63 -8.99 19.03 -16.83
CA TYR A 63 -8.51 17.70 -17.23
C TYR A 63 -9.17 16.57 -16.42
N CYS A 64 -9.43 16.80 -15.16
CA CYS A 64 -10.04 15.80 -14.25
C CYS A 64 -11.52 16.10 -13.93
N ASP A 65 -12.18 16.96 -14.70
CA ASP A 65 -13.55 17.37 -14.44
C ASP A 65 -13.76 17.94 -13.02
N ASN A 66 -12.79 18.72 -12.56
CA ASN A 66 -12.78 19.38 -11.24
C ASN A 66 -12.79 18.42 -10.03
N THR A 67 -12.37 17.18 -10.22
CA THR A 67 -12.37 16.16 -9.14
C THR A 67 -11.03 15.98 -8.45
N GLY A 68 -9.92 16.38 -9.10
CA GLY A 68 -8.56 16.09 -8.63
C GLY A 68 -8.13 14.64 -8.86
N ILE A 69 -9.00 13.82 -9.46
CA ILE A 69 -8.80 12.38 -9.69
C ILE A 69 -8.96 12.08 -11.18
N LYS A 70 -8.08 11.23 -11.70
CA LYS A 70 -8.15 10.77 -13.09
C LYS A 70 -7.89 9.27 -13.19
N GLY A 71 -8.97 8.49 -13.15
CA GLY A 71 -8.91 7.04 -13.23
C GLY A 71 -8.60 6.34 -11.90
N ARG A 72 -8.33 5.06 -12.00
CA ARG A 72 -8.04 4.17 -10.88
C ARG A 72 -6.81 3.32 -11.16
N MET A 73 -6.18 2.82 -10.11
CA MET A 73 -4.99 1.99 -10.19
C MET A 73 -5.14 0.81 -9.25
N SER A 74 -4.90 -0.39 -9.75
CA SER A 74 -4.86 -1.58 -8.92
C SER A 74 -3.55 -1.67 -8.14
N VAL A 75 -3.67 -1.96 -6.86
CA VAL A 75 -2.53 -2.24 -5.97
C VAL A 75 -2.69 -3.67 -5.47
N PRO A 76 -1.86 -4.62 -5.92
CA PRO A 76 -1.97 -6.02 -5.52
C PRO A 76 -1.07 -6.36 -4.34
N GLU A 77 -1.47 -7.40 -3.62
CA GLU A 77 -0.63 -8.17 -2.70
C GLU A 77 -0.67 -9.62 -3.15
N ILE A 78 0.48 -10.22 -3.39
CA ILE A 78 0.60 -11.57 -3.93
C ILE A 78 1.45 -12.39 -2.98
N ILE A 79 0.86 -13.46 -2.44
CA ILE A 79 1.54 -14.42 -1.58
C ILE A 79 1.70 -15.73 -2.35
N LEU A 80 2.95 -16.17 -2.51
CA LEU A 80 3.27 -17.52 -3.00
C LEU A 80 3.63 -18.34 -1.76
N PRO A 81 2.64 -19.09 -1.19
CA PRO A 81 2.86 -19.77 0.06
C PRO A 81 3.75 -20.99 -0.08
N ASP A 82 4.59 -21.24 0.92
CA ASP A 82 5.25 -22.52 1.12
C ASP A 82 4.54 -23.32 2.21
N ALA A 83 5.02 -24.52 2.48
CA ALA A 83 4.42 -25.41 3.50
C ALA A 83 4.43 -24.75 4.88
N ASN A 84 5.50 -24.05 5.26
CA ASN A 84 5.61 -23.42 6.57
C ASN A 84 4.60 -22.27 6.74
N PHE A 85 4.41 -21.46 5.70
CA PHE A 85 3.38 -20.42 5.70
C PHE A 85 1.98 -21.01 5.91
N LEU A 86 1.67 -22.09 5.17
CA LEU A 86 0.36 -22.75 5.27
C LEU A 86 0.16 -23.38 6.65
N ASP A 87 1.17 -24.01 7.24
CA ASP A 87 1.11 -24.57 8.58
C ASP A 87 0.80 -23.51 9.65
N LEU A 88 1.44 -22.35 9.55
CA LEU A 88 1.16 -21.22 10.44
C LEU A 88 -0.28 -20.71 10.28
N MET A 89 -0.77 -20.63 9.05
CA MET A 89 -2.17 -20.24 8.78
C MET A 89 -3.18 -21.25 9.34
N ILE A 90 -2.93 -22.54 9.17
CA ILE A 90 -3.77 -23.62 9.71
C ILE A 90 -3.83 -23.58 11.24
N SER A 91 -2.69 -23.29 11.87
CA SER A 91 -2.59 -23.17 13.33
C SER A 91 -3.24 -21.91 13.89
N GLY A 92 -3.78 -21.03 13.04
CA GLY A 92 -4.37 -19.75 13.45
C GLY A 92 -3.36 -18.67 13.81
N GLU A 93 -2.08 -18.90 13.54
CA GLU A 93 -1.00 -17.96 13.84
C GLU A 93 -0.78 -16.99 12.67
N THR A 94 -1.83 -16.29 12.25
CA THR A 94 -1.85 -15.43 11.06
C THR A 94 -0.73 -14.36 11.10
N ARG A 95 -0.50 -13.74 12.27
CA ARG A 95 0.55 -12.73 12.41
C ARG A 95 1.93 -13.33 12.16
N LYS A 96 2.21 -14.50 12.71
CA LYS A 96 3.48 -15.19 12.47
C LYS A 96 3.65 -15.61 11.00
N ALA A 97 2.57 -16.04 10.36
CA ALA A 97 2.59 -16.36 8.94
C ALA A 97 2.98 -15.14 8.09
N ILE A 98 2.40 -13.97 8.37
CA ILE A 98 2.72 -12.72 7.66
C ILE A 98 4.16 -12.28 7.97
N ASP A 99 4.59 -12.34 9.22
CA ASP A 99 5.98 -12.02 9.60
C ASP A 99 6.98 -12.94 8.88
N TYR A 100 6.71 -14.24 8.81
CA TYR A 100 7.49 -15.21 8.06
C TYR A 100 7.52 -14.89 6.56
N TRP A 101 6.36 -14.60 5.98
CA TRP A 101 6.26 -14.25 4.56
C TRP A 101 7.05 -12.99 4.21
N THR A 102 6.97 -11.95 5.04
CA THR A 102 7.66 -10.69 4.77
C THR A 102 9.17 -10.77 5.03
N SER A 103 9.61 -11.53 6.04
CA SER A 103 11.04 -11.65 6.41
C SER A 103 11.74 -12.73 5.61
N ASP A 104 11.23 -13.95 5.59
CA ASP A 104 11.92 -15.12 5.06
C ASP A 104 11.63 -15.34 3.57
N LEU A 105 10.43 -15.01 3.10
CA LEU A 105 10.02 -15.15 1.72
C LEU A 105 10.08 -13.83 0.93
N ASN A 106 10.60 -12.76 1.53
CA ASN A 106 10.70 -11.42 0.93
C ASN A 106 9.36 -10.90 0.39
N GLY A 107 8.28 -11.20 1.09
CA GLY A 107 6.94 -10.78 0.71
C GLY A 107 6.78 -9.26 0.73
N ARG A 108 6.03 -8.76 -0.25
CA ARG A 108 5.67 -7.33 -0.33
C ARG A 108 4.20 -7.16 0.01
N THR A 109 3.93 -6.40 1.07
CA THR A 109 2.58 -6.13 1.53
C THR A 109 1.84 -5.19 0.57
N LEU A 110 0.50 -5.14 0.68
CA LEU A 110 -0.31 -4.15 -0.02
C LEU A 110 0.19 -2.73 0.27
N LYS A 111 0.57 -2.46 1.52
CA LYS A 111 1.12 -1.17 1.94
C LYS A 111 2.42 -0.84 1.21
N ASP A 112 3.35 -1.79 1.08
CA ASP A 112 4.60 -1.59 0.34
C ASP A 112 4.33 -1.22 -1.12
N ALA A 113 3.41 -1.94 -1.76
CA ALA A 113 3.02 -1.68 -3.14
C ALA A 113 2.31 -0.32 -3.31
N ALA A 114 1.48 0.06 -2.34
CA ALA A 114 0.81 1.36 -2.33
C ALA A 114 1.82 2.50 -2.15
N ILE A 115 2.77 2.36 -1.23
CA ILE A 115 3.85 3.34 -1.02
C ILE A 115 4.67 3.54 -2.28
N GLU A 116 5.02 2.46 -2.99
CA GLU A 116 5.76 2.56 -4.25
C GLU A 116 5.02 3.43 -5.27
N ARG A 117 3.71 3.23 -5.43
CA ARG A 117 2.89 4.02 -6.35
C ARG A 117 2.68 5.45 -5.89
N MET A 118 2.57 5.65 -4.58
CA MET A 118 2.53 6.98 -3.97
C MET A 118 3.81 7.77 -4.28
N LEU A 119 4.97 7.15 -4.14
CA LEU A 119 6.27 7.75 -4.45
C LEU A 119 6.50 8.02 -5.93
N LYS A 120 5.71 7.42 -6.81
CA LYS A 120 5.64 7.75 -8.24
C LYS A 120 4.65 8.88 -8.52
N GLY A 121 3.98 9.41 -7.50
CA GLY A 121 3.00 10.47 -7.59
C GLY A 121 1.64 10.05 -8.15
N TYR A 122 1.32 8.75 -8.17
CA TYR A 122 0.09 8.25 -8.77
C TYR A 122 -1.09 8.24 -7.82
N ILE A 123 -0.87 7.97 -6.54
CA ILE A 123 -1.93 7.89 -5.53
C ILE A 123 -1.67 8.82 -4.35
N ASP A 124 -2.76 9.21 -3.70
CA ASP A 124 -2.78 10.18 -2.62
C ASP A 124 -2.20 9.59 -1.33
N LEU A 125 -1.37 10.38 -0.63
CA LEU A 125 -0.83 10.03 0.68
C LEU A 125 -1.94 9.71 1.69
N ASP A 126 -2.98 10.53 1.75
CA ASP A 126 -4.07 10.35 2.71
C ASP A 126 -4.88 9.08 2.41
N GLU A 127 -5.03 8.73 1.13
CA GLU A 127 -5.69 7.50 0.73
C GLU A 127 -4.86 6.25 1.09
N VAL A 128 -3.54 6.32 0.93
CA VAL A 128 -2.65 5.23 1.37
C VAL A 128 -2.77 4.99 2.87
N GLU A 129 -2.71 6.04 3.68
CA GLU A 129 -2.87 5.92 5.13
C GLU A 129 -4.27 5.43 5.53
N ARG A 130 -5.30 5.86 4.82
CA ARG A 130 -6.69 5.43 5.08
C ARG A 130 -6.87 3.92 4.90
N TRP A 131 -6.28 3.35 3.86
CA TRP A 131 -6.52 1.96 3.47
C TRP A 131 -5.45 0.98 3.93
N CYS A 132 -4.22 1.45 4.15
CA CYS A 132 -3.09 0.60 4.51
C CYS A 132 -2.57 0.83 5.93
N GLY A 133 -3.15 1.78 6.67
CA GLY A 133 -2.66 2.19 7.98
C GLY A 133 -1.60 3.29 7.89
N LEU A 134 -1.34 3.94 9.02
CA LEU A 134 -0.41 5.06 9.11
C LEU A 134 1.00 4.64 8.67
N LEU A 135 1.73 5.52 7.99
CA LEU A 135 3.04 5.20 7.39
C LEU A 135 4.09 4.79 8.42
N ASP A 136 4.00 5.31 9.62
CA ASP A 136 4.92 5.01 10.72
C ASP A 136 4.53 3.75 11.53
N GLN A 137 3.50 3.02 11.10
CA GLN A 137 2.99 1.82 11.75
C GLN A 137 3.06 0.60 10.82
N ARG A 138 3.00 -0.59 11.43
CA ARG A 138 2.91 -1.85 10.67
C ARG A 138 1.59 -1.93 9.90
N PRO A 139 1.58 -2.64 8.75
CA PRO A 139 0.33 -2.92 8.05
C PRO A 139 -0.70 -3.59 8.96
N VAL A 140 -1.97 -3.23 8.75
CA VAL A 140 -3.09 -3.86 9.46
C VAL A 140 -3.55 -5.08 8.68
N TYR A 141 -3.57 -6.22 9.33
CA TYR A 141 -4.09 -7.49 8.81
C TYR A 141 -5.19 -8.05 9.71
#